data_f4fe4c550183876a6d8dd453c61d486f
#
_entry.id   f4fe4c550183876a6d8dd453c61d486f
#
_cell.length_a   1.000
_cell.length_b   1.000
_cell.length_c   1.000
_cell.angle_alpha   90.00
_cell.angle_beta   90.00
_cell.angle_gamma   90.00
#
_symmetry.space_group_name_H-M   'P 1'
#
loop_
_entity.id
_entity.type
_entity.pdbx_description
1 polymer ?
#
loop_
_entity_poly.entity_id
_entity_poly.type
_entity_poly.pdbx_seq_one_letter_code
_entity_poly.pdbx_strand_id
1 'polypeptide(L)'
;PGMEITGGSLGHGLGIAVGMALGLKRKKSSSFVYNLFSDGELDEGSTWEAAMSAAHHGLGNLICLVDINNQQADGNSNHILGFEPLADKWAAFGWHVQRVNGNDIGALIDAFATSAFHAPLALPTSNLGEG
;
A
#
# COMPACT_ATOMS: atom_id res chain seq x y z
N PRO A 1 12.91 -12.85 -10.68
CA PRO A 1 13.77 -11.88 -10.00
C PRO A 1 12.93 -10.64 -9.68
N GLY A 2 13.08 -10.09 -8.48
CA GLY A 2 12.38 -8.88 -8.06
C GLY A 2 11.07 -9.10 -7.30
N MET A 3 10.77 -10.33 -6.91
CA MET A 3 9.70 -10.64 -5.97
C MET A 3 10.29 -11.46 -4.82
N GLU A 4 10.56 -10.82 -3.72
CA GLU A 4 11.20 -11.45 -2.56
C GLU A 4 10.23 -12.30 -1.75
N ILE A 5 8.96 -11.84 -1.67
CA ILE A 5 7.91 -12.50 -0.88
C ILE A 5 6.59 -12.42 -1.62
N THR A 6 5.85 -13.52 -1.63
CA THR A 6 4.45 -13.58 -2.03
C THR A 6 3.70 -14.48 -1.05
N GLY A 7 2.44 -14.21 -0.79
CA GLY A 7 1.65 -15.00 0.13
C GLY A 7 0.16 -14.67 0.08
N GLY A 8 -0.66 -15.65 0.43
CA GLY A 8 -2.11 -15.50 0.54
C GLY A 8 -2.60 -15.33 1.99
N SER A 9 -1.68 -15.24 2.97
CA SER A 9 -2.05 -14.98 4.36
C SER A 9 -2.26 -13.50 4.55
N LEU A 10 -3.53 -13.08 4.55
CA LEU A 10 -3.91 -11.67 4.66
C LEU A 10 -3.36 -11.02 5.94
N GLY A 11 -3.04 -9.73 5.85
CA GLY A 11 -2.53 -8.94 6.97
C GLY A 11 -1.03 -9.10 7.27
N HIS A 12 -0.29 -9.96 6.56
CA HIS A 12 1.14 -10.17 6.83
C HIS A 12 2.06 -9.34 5.93
N GLY A 13 1.65 -9.08 4.69
CA GLY A 13 2.49 -8.47 3.67
C GLY A 13 3.08 -7.13 4.09
N LEU A 14 2.25 -6.22 4.59
CA LEU A 14 2.69 -4.88 4.98
C LEU A 14 3.63 -4.93 6.20
N GLY A 15 3.35 -5.77 7.19
CA GLY A 15 4.23 -5.92 8.36
C GLY A 15 5.64 -6.39 7.98
N ILE A 16 5.74 -7.33 7.05
CA ILE A 16 7.02 -7.81 6.51
C ILE A 16 7.73 -6.67 5.75
N ALA A 17 7.01 -5.95 4.89
CA ALA A 17 7.56 -4.82 4.14
C ALA A 17 8.09 -3.70 5.04
N VAL A 18 7.39 -3.40 6.14
CA VAL A 18 7.84 -2.46 7.18
C VAL A 18 9.17 -2.91 7.78
N GLY A 19 9.28 -4.20 8.14
CA GLY A 19 10.52 -4.77 8.67
C GLY A 19 11.69 -4.66 7.69
N MET A 20 11.45 -4.96 6.41
CA MET A 20 12.44 -4.83 5.33
C MET A 20 12.88 -3.37 5.14
N ALA A 21 11.92 -2.44 5.03
CA ALA A 21 12.20 -1.02 4.84
C ALA A 21 12.99 -0.43 6.04
N LEU A 22 12.64 -0.81 7.25
CA LEU A 22 13.36 -0.41 8.46
C LEU A 22 14.81 -0.94 8.47
N GLY A 23 14.99 -2.20 8.08
CA GLY A 23 16.32 -2.82 7.94
C GLY A 23 17.17 -2.10 6.91
N LEU A 24 16.63 -1.77 5.73
CA LEU A 24 17.32 -1.01 4.70
C LEU A 24 17.67 0.41 5.17
N LYS A 25 16.73 1.09 5.82
CA LYS A 25 16.95 2.42 6.39
C LYS A 25 18.10 2.42 7.41
N ARG A 26 18.14 1.43 8.30
CA ARG A 26 19.24 1.28 9.29
C ARG A 26 20.59 1.02 8.63
N LYS A 27 20.61 0.28 7.52
CA LYS A 27 21.81 0.05 6.71
C LYS A 27 22.18 1.24 5.82
N LYS A 28 21.42 2.34 5.87
CA LYS A 28 21.59 3.50 5.00
C LYS A 28 21.57 3.15 3.51
N SER A 29 20.79 2.14 3.15
CA SER A 29 20.58 1.73 1.75
C SER A 29 19.67 2.74 1.05
N SER A 30 19.93 2.99 -0.23
CA SER A 30 19.05 3.76 -1.12
C SER A 30 17.92 2.93 -1.75
N SER A 31 17.81 1.66 -1.39
CA SER A 31 16.80 0.76 -1.95
C SER A 31 15.42 1.05 -1.40
N PHE A 32 14.42 0.87 -2.24
CA PHE A 32 13.00 0.96 -1.89
C PHE A 32 12.42 -0.44 -1.68
N VAL A 33 11.38 -0.52 -0.86
CA VAL A 33 10.51 -1.67 -0.72
C VAL A 33 9.16 -1.33 -1.33
N TYR A 34 8.68 -2.18 -2.22
CA TYR A 34 7.36 -2.08 -2.82
C TYR A 34 6.49 -3.20 -2.26
N ASN A 35 5.31 -2.83 -1.76
CA ASN A 35 4.34 -3.78 -1.26
C ASN A 35 3.03 -3.60 -2.04
N LEU A 36 2.62 -4.63 -2.77
CA LEU A 36 1.34 -4.67 -3.47
C LEU A 36 0.40 -5.60 -2.72
N PHE A 37 -0.79 -5.12 -2.39
CA PHE A 37 -1.83 -5.91 -1.76
C PHE A 37 -3.23 -5.51 -2.23
N SER A 38 -4.18 -6.40 -2.05
CA SER A 38 -5.57 -6.19 -2.43
C SER A 38 -6.36 -5.45 -1.35
N ASP A 39 -7.55 -5.00 -1.71
CA ASP A 39 -8.50 -4.38 -0.77
C ASP A 39 -8.90 -5.30 0.40
N GLY A 40 -8.92 -6.62 0.20
CA GLY A 40 -9.17 -7.59 1.28
C GLY A 40 -8.14 -7.55 2.42
N GLU A 41 -6.91 -7.12 2.17
CA GLU A 41 -5.91 -6.90 3.23
C GLU A 41 -6.31 -5.79 4.21
N LEU A 42 -7.20 -4.88 3.78
CA LEU A 42 -7.66 -3.76 4.61
C LEU A 42 -8.66 -4.19 5.70
N ASP A 43 -9.18 -5.39 5.62
CA ASP A 43 -10.03 -5.97 6.66
C ASP A 43 -9.21 -6.53 7.83
N GLU A 44 -7.89 -6.67 7.65
CA GLU A 44 -6.98 -7.18 8.65
C GLU A 44 -6.41 -6.05 9.53
N GLY A 45 -6.60 -6.14 10.85
CA GLY A 45 -6.11 -5.14 11.80
C GLY A 45 -4.60 -4.96 11.77
N SER A 46 -3.85 -6.03 11.52
CA SER A 46 -2.38 -5.99 11.40
C SER A 46 -1.88 -5.12 10.25
N THR A 47 -2.65 -4.96 9.18
CA THR A 47 -2.34 -4.02 8.08
C THR A 47 -2.32 -2.58 8.59
N TRP A 48 -3.30 -2.19 9.37
CA TRP A 48 -3.39 -0.84 9.94
C TRP A 48 -2.33 -0.57 11.01
N GLU A 49 -2.04 -1.57 11.83
CA GLU A 49 -0.94 -1.49 12.81
C GLU A 49 0.42 -1.30 12.12
N ALA A 50 0.65 -2.03 11.03
CA ALA A 50 1.85 -1.89 10.22
C ALA A 50 1.92 -0.50 9.56
N ALA A 51 0.80 0.02 9.05
CA ALA A 51 0.73 1.36 8.47
C ALA A 51 1.09 2.45 9.48
N MET A 52 0.58 2.38 10.71
CA MET A 52 0.95 3.30 11.80
C MET A 52 2.44 3.19 12.15
N SER A 53 2.97 1.97 12.22
CA SER A 53 4.38 1.72 12.51
C SER A 53 5.30 2.30 11.43
N ALA A 54 4.96 2.13 10.15
CA ALA A 54 5.72 2.70 9.03
C ALA A 54 5.81 4.22 9.12
N ALA A 55 4.70 4.88 9.38
CA ALA A 55 4.63 6.33 9.55
C ALA A 55 5.45 6.79 10.75
N HIS A 56 5.31 6.12 11.91
CA HIS A 56 6.08 6.42 13.12
C HIS A 56 7.60 6.35 12.88
N HIS A 57 8.05 5.35 12.14
CA HIS A 57 9.46 5.18 11.81
C HIS A 57 9.93 6.03 10.61
N GLY A 58 9.05 6.80 9.98
CA GLY A 58 9.36 7.66 8.84
C GLY A 58 9.99 6.87 7.69
N LEU A 59 9.36 5.76 7.27
CA LEU A 59 9.90 4.86 6.25
C LEU A 59 9.66 5.39 4.83
N GLY A 60 10.29 6.50 4.47
CA GLY A 60 10.19 7.09 3.13
C GLY A 60 10.69 6.19 1.98
N ASN A 61 11.29 5.06 2.32
CA ASN A 61 11.71 4.02 1.39
C ASN A 61 10.70 2.87 1.26
N LEU A 62 9.47 3.04 1.77
CA LEU A 62 8.38 2.07 1.63
C LEU A 62 7.27 2.65 0.76
N ILE A 63 6.92 1.94 -0.30
CA ILE A 63 5.84 2.27 -1.23
C ILE A 63 4.81 1.16 -1.20
N CYS A 64 3.57 1.52 -0.85
CA CYS A 64 2.45 0.59 -0.81
C CYS A 64 1.49 0.86 -1.97
N LEU A 65 1.15 -0.20 -2.69
CA LEU A 65 0.12 -0.18 -3.72
C LEU A 65 -1.06 -0.99 -3.21
N VAL A 66 -2.22 -0.36 -3.16
CA VAL A 66 -3.48 -1.03 -2.80
C VAL A 66 -4.31 -1.17 -4.06
N ASP A 67 -4.50 -2.40 -4.53
CA ASP A 67 -5.37 -2.68 -5.67
C ASP A 67 -6.83 -2.71 -5.20
N ILE A 68 -7.56 -1.64 -5.54
CA ILE A 68 -8.98 -1.50 -5.19
C ILE A 68 -9.81 -1.88 -6.41
N ASN A 69 -10.25 -3.12 -6.42
CA ASN A 69 -11.08 -3.64 -7.52
C ASN A 69 -12.53 -3.89 -7.11
N ASN A 70 -12.91 -3.51 -5.87
CA ASN A 70 -14.22 -3.73 -5.27
C ASN A 70 -14.67 -5.20 -5.22
N GLN A 71 -13.72 -6.13 -5.27
CA GLN A 71 -13.99 -7.56 -5.16
C GLN A 71 -13.05 -8.20 -4.14
N GLN A 72 -13.62 -8.96 -3.24
CA GLN A 72 -12.90 -9.84 -2.32
C GLN A 72 -13.29 -11.29 -2.62
N ALA A 73 -12.55 -12.25 -2.06
CA ALA A 73 -12.82 -13.66 -2.27
C ALA A 73 -14.27 -14.06 -1.94
N ASP A 74 -14.88 -13.38 -0.98
CA ASP A 74 -16.24 -13.64 -0.51
C ASP A 74 -17.31 -12.68 -1.08
N GLY A 75 -16.95 -11.76 -1.99
CA GLY A 75 -17.91 -10.85 -2.62
C GLY A 75 -17.43 -9.40 -2.79
N ASN A 76 -18.38 -8.47 -2.93
CA ASN A 76 -18.08 -7.05 -3.08
C ASN A 76 -17.62 -6.45 -1.74
N SER A 77 -16.47 -5.78 -1.74
CA SER A 77 -15.80 -5.22 -0.56
C SER A 77 -16.70 -4.32 0.29
N ASN A 78 -17.57 -3.52 -0.35
CA ASN A 78 -18.49 -2.63 0.38
C ASN A 78 -19.59 -3.37 1.14
N HIS A 79 -19.87 -4.61 0.78
CA HIS A 79 -20.85 -5.45 1.48
C HIS A 79 -20.22 -6.26 2.61
N ILE A 80 -18.91 -6.49 2.57
CA ILE A 80 -18.17 -7.25 3.59
C ILE A 80 -17.73 -6.30 4.71
N LEU A 81 -16.86 -5.34 4.38
CA LEU A 81 -16.42 -4.29 5.31
C LEU A 81 -16.06 -3.03 4.54
N GLY A 82 -16.76 -1.93 4.81
CA GLY A 82 -16.51 -0.66 4.13
C GLY A 82 -15.19 -0.02 4.58
N PHE A 83 -14.23 0.11 3.69
CA PHE A 83 -12.92 0.71 4.00
C PHE A 83 -12.81 2.21 3.64
N GLU A 84 -13.77 2.75 2.89
CA GLU A 84 -13.76 4.20 2.57
C GLU A 84 -14.11 5.07 3.79
N PRO A 85 -13.60 6.31 3.91
CA PRO A 85 -12.66 6.99 2.99
C PRO A 85 -11.22 6.53 3.19
N LEU A 86 -10.72 5.70 2.28
CA LEU A 86 -9.43 5.04 2.42
C LEU A 86 -8.27 6.03 2.41
N ALA A 87 -8.26 6.96 1.45
CA ALA A 87 -7.17 7.94 1.31
C ALA A 87 -7.01 8.78 2.59
N ASP A 88 -8.12 9.20 3.20
CA ASP A 88 -8.10 10.02 4.41
C ASP A 88 -7.57 9.23 5.61
N LYS A 89 -7.89 7.93 5.71
CA LYS A 89 -7.37 7.06 6.77
C LYS A 89 -5.85 6.94 6.70
N TRP A 90 -5.29 6.69 5.52
CA TRP A 90 -3.85 6.60 5.33
C TRP A 90 -3.16 7.95 5.53
N ALA A 91 -3.75 9.04 5.03
CA ALA A 91 -3.23 10.39 5.26
C ALA A 91 -3.22 10.76 6.75
N ALA A 92 -4.25 10.37 7.51
CA ALA A 92 -4.31 10.58 8.95
C ALA A 92 -3.20 9.87 9.73
N PHE A 93 -2.70 8.74 9.22
CA PHE A 93 -1.50 8.08 9.76
C PHE A 93 -0.18 8.76 9.38
N GLY A 94 -0.21 9.75 8.51
CA GLY A 94 0.99 10.47 8.06
C GLY A 94 1.61 9.93 6.76
N TRP A 95 0.86 9.14 6.00
CA TRP A 95 1.27 8.69 4.67
C TRP A 95 1.02 9.76 3.62
N HIS A 96 1.92 9.86 2.64
CA HIS A 96 1.63 10.57 1.39
C HIS A 96 0.75 9.67 0.52
N VAL A 97 -0.43 10.15 0.13
CA VAL A 97 -1.41 9.32 -0.57
C VAL A 97 -1.70 9.90 -1.95
N GLN A 98 -1.70 9.04 -2.97
CA GLN A 98 -2.12 9.38 -4.32
C GLN A 98 -3.12 8.34 -4.81
N ARG A 99 -4.22 8.78 -5.44
CA ARG A 99 -5.15 7.90 -6.16
C ARG A 99 -4.82 7.93 -7.64
N VAL A 100 -4.66 6.75 -8.23
CA VAL A 100 -4.26 6.59 -9.63
C VAL A 100 -5.19 5.58 -10.30
N ASN A 101 -5.43 5.77 -11.60
CA ASN A 101 -6.05 4.72 -12.39
C ASN A 101 -5.04 3.60 -12.62
N GLY A 102 -5.26 2.42 -12.03
CA GLY A 102 -4.36 1.26 -12.14
C GLY A 102 -4.24 0.68 -13.56
N ASN A 103 -5.14 1.05 -14.47
CA ASN A 103 -5.07 0.66 -15.89
C ASN A 103 -4.31 1.68 -16.76
N ASP A 104 -3.86 2.80 -16.18
CA ASP A 104 -3.05 3.82 -16.87
C ASP A 104 -1.58 3.71 -16.43
N ILE A 105 -0.78 3.07 -17.28
CA ILE A 105 0.64 2.85 -17.02
C ILE A 105 1.40 4.18 -16.91
N GLY A 106 1.02 5.19 -17.69
CA GLY A 106 1.64 6.53 -17.63
C GLY A 106 1.42 7.18 -16.26
N ALA A 107 0.17 7.18 -15.79
CA ALA A 107 -0.18 7.71 -14.48
C ALA A 107 0.53 6.96 -13.33
N LEU A 108 0.69 5.64 -13.45
CA LEU A 108 1.46 4.85 -12.47
C LEU A 108 2.94 5.24 -12.45
N ILE A 109 3.58 5.41 -13.62
CA ILE A 109 4.98 5.81 -13.71
C ILE A 109 5.18 7.20 -13.08
N ASP A 110 4.29 8.15 -13.36
CA ASP A 110 4.36 9.51 -12.80
C ASP A 110 4.19 9.49 -11.28
N ALA A 111 3.26 8.66 -10.78
CA ALA A 111 3.05 8.48 -9.35
C ALA A 111 4.30 7.91 -8.66
N PHE A 112 4.96 6.91 -9.24
CA PHE A 112 6.23 6.38 -8.73
C PHE A 112 7.34 7.42 -8.74
N ALA A 113 7.45 8.21 -9.79
CA ALA A 113 8.48 9.26 -9.89
C ALA A 113 8.33 10.32 -8.79
N THR A 114 7.11 10.67 -8.42
CA THR A 114 6.84 11.62 -7.32
C THR A 114 7.01 11.02 -5.93
N SER A 115 6.88 9.70 -5.81
CA SER A 115 6.97 8.97 -4.54
C SER A 115 8.36 8.99 -3.92
N ALA A 116 9.40 9.04 -4.74
CA ALA A 116 10.80 8.96 -4.31
C ALA A 116 11.25 10.11 -3.39
N PHE A 117 10.44 11.15 -3.22
CA PHE A 117 10.78 12.37 -2.48
C PHE A 117 9.97 12.60 -1.20
N HIS A 118 9.05 11.71 -0.83
CA HIS A 118 8.09 11.95 0.26
C HIS A 118 8.08 10.82 1.29
N ALA A 119 7.34 11.02 2.38
CA ALA A 119 7.02 10.03 3.41
C ALA A 119 6.40 8.73 2.81
N PRO A 120 6.22 7.66 3.60
CA PRO A 120 5.65 6.41 3.08
C PRO A 120 4.42 6.68 2.21
N LEU A 121 4.41 6.10 1.01
CA LEU A 121 3.39 6.37 0.00
C LEU A 121 2.38 5.23 -0.05
N ALA A 122 1.10 5.56 -0.01
CA ALA A 122 0.02 4.65 -0.36
C ALA A 122 -0.61 5.08 -1.69
N LEU A 123 -0.63 4.17 -2.65
CA LEU A 123 -1.26 4.33 -3.95
C LEU A 123 -2.50 3.43 -4.03
N PRO A 124 -3.69 3.91 -3.65
CA PRO A 124 -4.89 3.19 -4.00
C PRO A 124 -5.12 3.27 -5.51
N THR A 125 -5.03 2.13 -6.19
CA THR A 125 -5.39 1.99 -7.58
C THR A 125 -6.85 1.60 -7.65
N SER A 126 -7.68 2.36 -8.36
CA SER A 126 -9.05 1.97 -8.62
C SER A 126 -9.16 1.45 -10.04
N ASN A 127 -9.52 0.18 -10.19
CA ASN A 127 -10.08 -0.29 -11.43
C ASN A 127 -11.48 0.29 -11.54
N LEU A 128 -11.62 1.44 -12.18
CA LEU A 128 -12.93 1.91 -12.62
C LEU A 128 -13.35 1.03 -13.80
N GLY A 129 -13.75 -0.20 -13.47
CA GLY A 129 -14.55 -0.99 -14.37
C GLY A 129 -15.93 -0.36 -14.38
N GLU A 130 -16.25 0.39 -15.42
CA GLU A 130 -17.61 0.74 -15.72
C GLU A 130 -18.38 -0.56 -15.99
N GLY A 131 -19.31 -0.88 -15.13
CA GLY A 131 -20.38 -1.86 -15.39
C GLY A 131 -21.55 -1.20 -16.05
#